data_98711ed65efb0b99f1efe94afcc199f5
#
_entry.id   98711ed65efb0b99f1efe94afcc199f5
#
_cell.length_a   1.000
_cell.length_b   1.000
_cell.length_c   1.000
_cell.angle_alpha   90.00
_cell.angle_beta   90.00
_cell.angle_gamma   90.00
#
_symmetry.space_group_name_H-M   'P 1'
#
loop_
_entity.id
_entity.type
_entity.pdbx_description
1 polymer ?
#
loop_
_entity_poly.entity_id
_entity_poly.type
_entity_poly.pdbx_seq_one_letter_code
_entity_poly.pdbx_strand_id
1 'polypeptide(L)'
;SLTSVNGKEVSLSITGIPSGTNSIDYELSYQTAQQGLQGVLGTIQIDNESEYDKKLTLGTCSSGACVYHQVVGKIKLTLKFNSDKGEKIFEKEFEI
;
A
#
# COMPACT_ATOMS: atom_id res chain seq x y z
N SER A 1 3.14 8.85 0.36
CA SER A 1 2.43 9.08 1.62
C SER A 1 1.13 8.29 1.67
N LEU A 2 0.60 8.11 2.84
CA LEU A 2 -0.59 7.31 3.09
C LEU A 2 -1.58 8.16 3.88
N THR A 3 -2.80 8.27 3.39
CA THR A 3 -3.84 9.08 4.03
C THR A 3 -5.10 8.25 4.19
N SER A 4 -5.72 8.30 5.37
CA SER A 4 -7.00 7.65 5.60
C SER A 4 -8.11 8.41 4.89
N VAL A 5 -8.94 7.69 4.15
CA VAL A 5 -10.10 8.28 3.46
C VAL A 5 -11.35 8.18 4.35
N ASN A 6 -11.57 6.98 4.92
CA ASN A 6 -12.73 6.76 5.79
C ASN A 6 -12.47 5.52 6.64
N GLY A 7 -11.92 5.26 7.52
CA GLY A 7 -11.70 4.06 8.35
C GLY A 7 -11.68 2.70 7.64
N LYS A 8 -12.05 2.65 6.38
CA LYS A 8 -12.10 1.41 5.58
C LYS A 8 -11.15 1.42 4.40
N GLU A 9 -10.73 2.59 3.98
CA GLU A 9 -9.84 2.76 2.83
C GLU A 9 -8.72 3.71 3.17
N VAL A 10 -7.58 3.52 2.50
CA VAL A 10 -6.46 4.45 2.56
C VAL A 10 -6.08 4.86 1.15
N SER A 11 -5.63 6.10 1.01
CA SER A 11 -5.10 6.58 -0.26
C SER A 11 -3.58 6.52 -0.20
N LEU A 12 -3.00 5.73 -1.09
CA LEU A 12 -1.55 5.61 -1.22
C LEU A 12 -1.09 6.57 -2.31
N SER A 13 -0.23 7.51 -1.95
CA SER A 13 0.34 8.48 -2.87
C SER A 13 1.84 8.29 -2.93
N ILE A 14 2.36 7.99 -4.11
CA ILE A 14 3.78 7.74 -4.34
C ILE A 14 4.31 8.87 -5.22
N THR A 15 5.33 9.56 -4.75
CA THR A 15 5.98 10.65 -5.50
C THR A 15 7.46 10.38 -5.62
N GLY A 16 8.12 11.06 -6.57
CA GLY A 16 9.54 10.90 -6.76
C GLY A 16 9.94 9.52 -7.24
N ILE A 17 9.09 8.88 -8.07
CA ILE A 17 9.41 7.56 -8.61
C ILE A 17 10.66 7.67 -9.48
N PRO A 18 11.71 6.86 -9.20
CA PRO A 18 12.95 6.92 -9.98
C PRO A 18 12.72 6.65 -11.46
N SER A 19 13.45 7.37 -12.30
CA SER A 19 13.44 7.15 -13.74
C SER A 19 13.89 5.73 -14.05
N GLY A 20 13.20 5.06 -14.98
CA GLY A 20 13.50 3.67 -15.34
C GLY A 20 12.79 2.63 -14.48
N THR A 21 11.97 3.04 -13.53
CA THR A 21 11.16 2.11 -12.74
C THR A 21 10.10 1.46 -13.64
N ASN A 22 10.05 0.13 -13.62
CA ASN A 22 9.10 -0.65 -14.43
C ASN A 22 7.85 -1.00 -13.65
N SER A 23 8.03 -1.29 -12.36
CA SER A 23 6.92 -1.66 -11.50
C SER A 23 7.26 -1.34 -10.05
N ILE A 24 6.22 -1.27 -9.23
CA ILE A 24 6.35 -1.07 -7.79
C ILE A 24 5.53 -2.13 -7.10
N ASP A 25 6.20 -2.93 -6.27
CA ASP A 25 5.50 -3.86 -5.38
C ASP A 25 5.23 -3.14 -4.08
N TYR A 26 3.99 -3.15 -3.63
CA TYR A 26 3.64 -2.53 -2.37
C TYR A 26 3.11 -3.55 -1.38
N GLU A 27 3.39 -3.31 -0.11
CA GLU A 27 2.88 -4.11 0.99
C GLU A 27 2.48 -3.19 2.14
N LEU A 28 1.26 -3.33 2.60
CA LEU A 28 0.79 -2.70 3.82
C LEU A 28 0.61 -3.79 4.87
N SER A 29 1.24 -3.65 6.01
CA SER A 29 1.01 -4.56 7.14
C SER A 29 0.54 -3.77 8.34
N TYR A 30 -0.44 -4.32 9.04
CA TYR A 30 -1.07 -3.65 10.16
C TYR A 30 -1.71 -4.65 11.11
N GLN A 31 -1.80 -4.27 12.38
CA GLN A 31 -2.51 -5.05 13.38
C GLN A 31 -4.00 -4.69 13.35
N THR A 32 -4.83 -5.70 13.57
CA THR A 32 -6.28 -5.50 13.66
C THR A 32 -6.78 -5.86 15.04
N ALA A 33 -7.93 -5.30 15.41
CA ALA A 33 -8.52 -5.55 16.71
C ALA A 33 -9.05 -6.98 16.88
N GLN A 34 -9.40 -7.64 15.78
CA GLN A 34 -10.11 -8.92 15.82
C GLN A 34 -9.39 -10.06 15.10
N GLN A 35 -8.53 -9.77 14.14
CA GLN A 35 -7.94 -10.78 13.29
C GLN A 35 -6.42 -10.82 13.32
N GLY A 36 -5.81 -10.10 14.25
CA GLY A 36 -4.36 -10.06 14.39
C GLY A 36 -3.68 -9.30 13.26
N LEU A 37 -2.50 -9.74 12.86
CA LEU A 37 -1.71 -9.10 11.83
C LEU A 37 -2.29 -9.41 10.45
N GLN A 38 -2.56 -8.38 9.69
CA GLN A 38 -3.08 -8.48 8.33
C GLN A 38 -2.22 -7.68 7.36
N GLY A 39 -2.38 -7.92 6.08
CA GLY A 39 -1.63 -7.21 5.06
C GLY A 39 -2.37 -7.08 3.74
N VAL A 40 -1.98 -6.08 2.97
CA VAL A 40 -2.45 -5.85 1.60
C VAL A 40 -1.22 -5.81 0.71
N LEU A 41 -1.21 -6.63 -0.33
CA LEU A 41 -0.10 -6.73 -1.28
C LEU A 41 -0.60 -6.40 -2.69
N GLY A 42 0.29 -5.86 -3.51
CA GLY A 42 -0.03 -5.67 -4.92
C GLY A 42 1.17 -5.17 -5.70
N THR A 43 1.01 -5.11 -7.01
CA THR A 43 2.01 -4.60 -7.93
C THR A 43 1.40 -3.54 -8.82
N ILE A 44 2.10 -2.41 -8.96
CA ILE A 44 1.71 -1.31 -9.83
C ILE A 44 2.65 -1.29 -11.02
N GLN A 45 2.10 -1.33 -12.24
CA GLN A 45 2.89 -1.17 -13.45
C GLN A 45 3.13 0.31 -13.69
N ILE A 46 4.39 0.67 -13.95
CA ILE A 46 4.81 2.06 -14.16
C ILE A 46 5.24 2.23 -15.60
N ASP A 47 4.69 3.27 -16.25
CA ASP A 47 5.01 3.61 -17.63
C ASP A 47 5.41 5.09 -17.69
N ASN A 48 6.62 5.37 -17.24
CA ASN A 48 7.22 6.72 -17.19
C ASN A 48 6.54 7.72 -16.26
N GLU A 49 5.67 7.28 -15.37
CA GLU A 49 5.08 8.17 -14.37
C GLU A 49 6.10 8.50 -13.29
N SER A 50 6.09 9.74 -12.82
CA SER A 50 6.89 10.17 -11.69
C SER A 50 6.11 10.12 -10.37
N GLU A 51 4.80 9.94 -10.45
CA GLU A 51 3.94 9.83 -9.27
C GLU A 51 2.74 8.95 -9.59
N TYR A 52 2.16 8.35 -8.56
CA TYR A 52 1.05 7.41 -8.70
C TYR A 52 0.20 7.45 -7.44
N ASP A 53 -1.12 7.46 -7.62
CA ASP A 53 -2.06 7.44 -6.52
C ASP A 53 -2.97 6.22 -6.65
N LYS A 54 -3.25 5.57 -5.53
CA LYS A 54 -4.13 4.41 -5.50
C LYS A 54 -4.89 4.35 -4.18
N LYS A 55 -6.15 3.98 -4.24
CA LYS A 55 -6.94 3.69 -3.05
C LYS A 55 -6.89 2.20 -2.75
N LEU A 56 -6.67 1.88 -1.48
CA LEU A 56 -6.57 0.50 -1.00
C LEU A 56 -7.63 0.27 0.07
N THR A 57 -8.31 -0.86 0.00
CA THR A 57 -9.31 -1.25 0.98
C THR A 57 -8.65 -2.08 2.08
N LEU A 58 -8.89 -1.70 3.33
CA LEU A 58 -8.39 -2.43 4.49
C LEU A 58 -9.42 -3.49 4.88
N GLY A 59 -9.32 -4.66 4.25
CA GLY A 59 -10.27 -5.73 4.50
C GLY A 59 -10.27 -6.78 3.41
N THR A 60 -11.24 -7.67 3.48
CA THR A 60 -11.40 -8.77 2.54
C THR A 60 -12.80 -8.74 1.96
N CYS A 61 -12.91 -8.83 0.64
CA CYS A 61 -14.19 -8.88 -0.06
C CYS A 61 -14.37 -10.23 -0.75
N SER A 62 -15.55 -10.83 -0.60
CA SER A 62 -15.89 -12.12 -1.20
C SER A 62 -17.36 -12.16 -1.50
N SER A 63 -17.72 -12.58 -2.72
CA SER A 63 -19.13 -12.76 -3.14
C SER A 63 -20.01 -11.55 -2.89
N GLY A 64 -19.48 -10.35 -3.11
CA GLY A 64 -20.24 -9.11 -2.93
C GLY A 64 -20.32 -8.61 -1.50
N ALA A 65 -19.75 -9.33 -0.54
CA ALA A 65 -19.69 -8.92 0.86
C ALA A 65 -18.26 -8.58 1.23
N CYS A 66 -18.07 -7.50 1.98
CA CYS A 66 -16.75 -7.07 2.43
C CYS A 66 -16.67 -7.07 3.95
N VAL A 67 -15.57 -7.59 4.48
CA VAL A 67 -15.24 -7.50 5.90
C VAL A 67 -14.08 -6.53 6.03
N TYR A 68 -14.30 -5.41 6.73
CA TYR A 68 -13.29 -4.38 6.90
C TYR A 68 -12.52 -4.61 8.19
N HIS A 69 -11.20 -4.39 8.13
CA HIS A 69 -10.35 -4.55 9.29
C HIS A 69 -10.30 -3.25 10.09
N GLN A 70 -10.44 -3.37 11.41
CA GLN A 70 -10.21 -2.24 12.29
C GLN A 70 -8.73 -2.20 12.64
N VAL A 71 -8.02 -1.23 12.10
CA VAL A 71 -6.58 -1.09 12.30
C VAL A 71 -6.29 -0.59 13.71
N VAL A 72 -5.32 -1.21 14.37
CA VAL A 72 -4.84 -0.81 15.69
C VAL A 72 -3.37 -0.41 15.55
N GLY A 73 -3.08 0.84 15.91
CA GLY A 73 -1.70 1.35 15.83
C GLY A 73 -1.34 1.85 14.45
N LYS A 74 -0.12 1.56 14.03
CA LYS A 74 0.43 2.09 12.78
C LYS A 74 0.34 1.08 11.65
N ILE A 75 0.30 1.60 10.41
CA ILE A 75 0.43 0.79 9.21
C ILE A 75 1.86 0.91 8.72
N LYS A 76 2.50 -0.22 8.46
CA LYS A 76 3.82 -0.26 7.84
C LYS A 76 3.67 -0.39 6.34
N LEU A 77 4.21 0.57 5.61
CA LEU A 77 4.22 0.58 4.16
C LEU A 77 5.61 0.20 3.66
N THR A 78 5.69 -0.79 2.80
CA THR A 78 6.91 -1.17 2.10
C THR A 78 6.68 -1.02 0.61
N LEU A 79 7.57 -0.30 -0.06
CA LEU A 79 7.56 -0.12 -1.51
C LEU A 79 8.86 -0.66 -2.08
N LYS A 80 8.75 -1.49 -3.10
CA LYS A 80 9.90 -2.02 -3.81
C LYS A 80 9.84 -1.53 -5.25
N PHE A 81 10.78 -0.66 -5.61
CA PHE A 81 10.85 -0.09 -6.94
C PHE A 81 11.73 -0.99 -7.80
N ASN A 82 11.14 -1.62 -8.81
CA ASN A 82 11.83 -2.55 -9.71
C ASN A 82 12.21 -1.84 -11.00
N SER A 83 13.48 -1.96 -11.39
CA SER A 83 13.98 -1.40 -12.64
C SER A 83 14.99 -2.36 -13.27
N ASP A 84 15.40 -2.09 -14.50
CA ASP A 84 16.42 -2.87 -15.20
C ASP A 84 17.77 -2.81 -14.50
N LYS A 85 18.00 -1.81 -13.68
CA LYS A 85 19.27 -1.61 -12.96
C LYS A 85 19.24 -2.12 -11.52
N GLY A 86 18.17 -2.78 -11.10
CA GLY A 86 18.04 -3.34 -9.78
C GLY A 86 16.80 -2.88 -9.04
N GLU A 87 16.81 -3.03 -7.73
CA GLU A 87 15.66 -2.78 -6.88
C GLU A 87 16.02 -1.78 -5.80
N LYS A 88 15.05 -0.92 -5.44
CA LYS A 88 15.15 -0.03 -4.30
C LYS A 88 13.97 -0.26 -3.39
N ILE A 89 14.23 -0.31 -2.09
CA ILE A 89 13.19 -0.56 -1.08
C ILE A 89 13.03 0.69 -0.22
N PHE A 90 11.78 1.08 -0.01
CA PHE A 90 11.40 2.18 0.86
C PHE A 90 10.41 1.64 1.89
N GLU A 91 10.64 1.92 3.17
CA GLU A 91 9.75 1.52 4.25
C GLU A 91 9.42 2.72 5.12
N LYS A 92 8.15 2.82 5.52
CA LYS A 92 7.72 3.89 6.41
C LYS A 92 6.47 3.45 7.17
N GLU A 93 6.33 3.92 8.41
CA GLU A 93 5.15 3.69 9.21
C GLU A 93 4.29 4.94 9.22
N PHE A 94 2.97 4.74 9.18
CA PHE A 94 1.99 5.81 9.19
C PHE A 94 0.94 5.54 10.26
N GLU A 95 0.47 6.60 10.89
CA GLU A 95 -0.70 6.55 11.76
C GLU A 95 -1.94 6.95 10.96
N ILE A 96 -3.02 6.25 11.23
CA ILE A 96 -4.30 6.55 10.59
C ILE A 96 -5.32 6.99 11.62
#